data_b491f3869378bf6ba5aa2560d12f260d
#
_entry.id   b491f3869378bf6ba5aa2560d12f260d
#
_cell.length_a   1.000
_cell.length_b   1.000
_cell.length_c   1.000
_cell.angle_alpha   90.00
_cell.angle_beta   90.00
_cell.angle_gamma   90.00
#
_symmetry.space_group_name_H-M   'P 1'
#
loop_
_entity.id
_entity.type
_entity.pdbx_description
1 polymer ?
#
loop_
_entity_poly.entity_id
_entity_poly.type
_entity_poly.pdbx_seq_one_letter_code
_entity_poly.pdbx_strand_id
1 'polypeptide(L)'
;MRRDAIFYQIFQRFPGLLFEFVKYPPAEALRYRFESVEVKEPNFRIDGVFLPPDDADSKTVFFAEVQFQKDEDLYYRFMAESMLYLYRNRTVYDDWYGVIIFPSRSLEPENTATHQSLLTGDQVQRVYLDELGDPSGQSVGVGLMQLTIAPEDSAVRQAREGAGDLVAVVVAAGGGVG
;
A
#
# COMPACT_ATOMS: atom_id res chain seq x y z
N MET A 1 15.89 -8.95 5.38
CA MET A 1 14.67 -8.30 5.91
C MET A 1 13.60 -8.41 4.83
N ARG A 2 12.41 -8.88 5.15
CA ARG A 2 11.32 -8.94 4.15
C ARG A 2 10.88 -7.50 3.86
N ARG A 3 10.91 -7.10 2.59
CA ARG A 3 10.49 -5.75 2.15
C ARG A 3 9.06 -5.43 2.58
N ASP A 4 8.17 -6.42 2.57
CA ASP A 4 6.79 -6.34 3.07
C ASP A 4 6.70 -5.79 4.50
N ALA A 5 7.64 -6.18 5.38
CA ALA A 5 7.66 -5.69 6.76
C ALA A 5 7.96 -4.19 6.86
N ILE A 6 8.70 -3.64 5.89
CA ILE A 6 9.00 -2.20 5.83
C ILE A 6 7.72 -1.42 5.51
N PHE A 7 6.96 -1.86 4.50
CA PHE A 7 5.69 -1.23 4.12
C PHE A 7 4.66 -1.30 5.24
N TYR A 8 4.55 -2.47 5.90
CA TYR A 8 3.70 -2.60 7.08
C TYR A 8 4.03 -1.54 8.14
N GLN A 9 5.31 -1.36 8.46
CA GLN A 9 5.74 -0.36 9.45
C GLN A 9 5.50 1.07 8.98
N ILE A 10 5.72 1.36 7.70
CA ILE A 10 5.44 2.68 7.11
C ILE A 10 3.96 3.00 7.23
N PHE A 11 3.06 2.12 6.79
CA PHE A 11 1.62 2.35 6.86
C PHE A 11 1.08 2.38 8.29
N GLN A 12 1.63 1.55 9.19
CA GLN A 12 1.27 1.59 10.60
C GLN A 12 1.59 2.93 11.24
N ARG A 13 2.73 3.54 10.87
CA ARG A 13 3.17 4.81 11.41
C ARG A 13 2.56 6.02 10.72
N PHE A 14 2.31 5.90 9.42
CA PHE A 14 1.80 6.97 8.57
C PHE A 14 0.64 6.47 7.69
N PRO A 15 -0.55 6.19 8.25
CA PRO A 15 -1.68 5.66 7.47
C PRO A 15 -2.09 6.58 6.33
N GLY A 16 -1.99 7.89 6.52
CA GLY A 16 -2.32 8.90 5.51
C GLY A 16 -1.49 8.80 4.22
N LEU A 17 -0.32 8.14 4.27
CA LEU A 17 0.57 8.00 3.13
C LEU A 17 -0.06 7.25 1.96
N LEU A 18 -0.96 6.28 2.22
CA LEU A 18 -1.68 5.60 1.15
C LEU A 18 -2.41 6.59 0.24
N PHE A 19 -2.98 7.64 0.83
CA PHE A 19 -3.83 8.60 0.12
C PHE A 19 -3.05 9.56 -0.78
N GLU A 20 -1.73 9.57 -0.70
CA GLU A 20 -0.88 10.28 -1.69
C GLU A 20 -0.86 9.56 -3.05
N PHE A 21 -1.21 8.27 -3.08
CA PHE A 21 -1.34 7.48 -4.31
C PHE A 21 -2.78 7.42 -4.84
N VAL A 22 -3.77 7.82 -4.03
CA VAL A 22 -5.18 7.71 -4.39
C VAL A 22 -5.62 8.91 -5.24
N LYS A 23 -6.21 8.66 -6.40
CA LYS A 23 -6.67 9.69 -7.34
C LYS A 23 -7.71 10.65 -6.74
N TYR A 24 -8.62 10.11 -5.91
CA TYR A 24 -9.66 10.86 -5.23
C TYR A 24 -9.66 10.52 -3.74
N PRO A 25 -8.71 11.10 -2.96
CA PRO A 25 -8.63 10.79 -1.53
C PRO A 25 -9.84 11.39 -0.80
N PRO A 26 -10.35 10.70 0.24
CA PRO A 26 -11.42 11.23 1.07
C PRO A 26 -10.93 12.48 1.84
N ALA A 27 -11.86 13.37 2.20
CA ALA A 27 -11.54 14.58 2.96
C ALA A 27 -10.87 14.24 4.30
N GLU A 28 -11.25 13.12 4.91
CA GLU A 28 -10.75 12.63 6.19
C GLU A 28 -9.54 11.69 6.07
N ALA A 29 -8.82 11.69 4.93
CA ALA A 29 -7.70 10.77 4.66
C ALA A 29 -6.71 10.63 5.83
N LEU A 30 -6.38 11.72 6.51
CA LEU A 30 -5.46 11.73 7.66
C LEU A 30 -6.03 11.08 8.93
N ARG A 31 -7.33 10.79 8.98
CA ARG A 31 -8.02 10.16 10.13
C ARG A 31 -8.19 8.66 9.97
N TYR A 32 -7.81 8.10 8.81
CA TYR A 32 -7.87 6.68 8.57
C TYR A 32 -6.89 5.92 9.45
N ARG A 33 -7.29 4.71 9.86
CA ARG A 33 -6.46 3.78 10.62
C ARG A 33 -6.02 2.64 9.72
N PHE A 34 -4.77 2.25 9.86
CA PHE A 34 -4.21 1.08 9.20
C PHE A 34 -4.34 -0.15 10.10
N GLU A 35 -4.84 -1.24 9.56
CA GLU A 35 -4.86 -2.55 10.19
C GLU A 35 -4.38 -3.62 9.21
N SER A 36 -3.56 -4.56 9.68
CA SER A 36 -3.28 -5.80 8.95
C SER A 36 -4.27 -6.86 9.41
N VAL A 37 -5.06 -7.39 8.48
CA VAL A 37 -6.12 -8.34 8.78
C VAL A 37 -5.83 -9.69 8.16
N GLU A 38 -5.76 -10.74 8.99
CA GLU A 38 -5.67 -12.12 8.53
C GLU A 38 -7.08 -12.70 8.36
N VAL A 39 -7.39 -13.20 7.18
CA VAL A 39 -8.66 -13.87 6.90
C VAL A 39 -8.47 -15.38 7.04
N LYS A 40 -9.04 -15.97 8.07
CA LYS A 40 -8.76 -17.34 8.53
C LYS A 40 -9.34 -18.49 7.70
N GLU A 41 -9.93 -18.26 6.51
CA GLU A 41 -10.43 -19.37 5.67
C GLU A 41 -10.63 -18.95 4.22
N PRO A 42 -9.96 -19.57 3.28
CA PRO A 42 -8.65 -20.22 3.24
C PRO A 42 -7.56 -19.21 3.57
N ASN A 43 -6.34 -19.53 3.90
CA ASN A 43 -5.24 -18.69 4.41
C ASN A 43 -5.01 -17.34 3.67
N PHE A 44 -6.04 -16.51 3.58
CA PHE A 44 -6.01 -15.19 2.97
C PHE A 44 -5.52 -14.17 3.99
N ARG A 45 -4.61 -13.34 3.56
CA ARG A 45 -4.07 -12.24 4.34
C ARG A 45 -4.02 -10.98 3.49
N ILE A 46 -4.80 -10.00 3.88
CA ILE A 46 -4.73 -8.66 3.29
C ILE A 46 -3.56 -7.92 3.93
N ASP A 47 -2.63 -7.40 3.12
CA ASP A 47 -1.44 -6.69 3.64
C ASP A 47 -1.81 -5.41 4.36
N GLY A 48 -2.83 -4.67 3.88
CA GLY A 48 -3.30 -3.46 4.52
C GLY A 48 -4.79 -3.19 4.34
N VAL A 49 -5.46 -2.88 5.45
CA VAL A 49 -6.84 -2.36 5.44
C VAL A 49 -6.83 -1.00 6.12
N PHE A 50 -7.31 0.02 5.42
CA PHE A 50 -7.39 1.39 5.92
C PHE A 50 -8.85 1.70 6.24
N LEU A 51 -9.11 1.91 7.51
CA LEU A 51 -10.45 2.06 8.05
C LEU A 51 -10.80 3.55 8.19
N PRO A 52 -12.00 3.95 7.75
CA PRO A 52 -12.48 5.31 7.98
C PRO A 52 -12.62 5.60 9.47
N PRO A 53 -12.63 6.88 9.86
CA PRO A 53 -13.00 7.27 11.23
C PRO A 53 -14.44 6.85 11.54
N ASP A 54 -14.71 6.58 12.83
CA ASP A 54 -16.02 6.09 13.28
C ASP A 54 -17.15 7.12 13.06
N ASP A 55 -16.79 8.41 13.01
CA ASP A 55 -17.67 9.56 12.79
C ASP A 55 -17.63 10.11 11.35
N ALA A 56 -17.08 9.35 10.38
CA ALA A 56 -17.10 9.75 8.99
C ALA A 56 -18.52 9.68 8.40
N ASP A 57 -18.88 10.68 7.58
CA ASP A 57 -20.18 10.75 6.89
C ASP A 57 -20.32 9.61 5.84
N SER A 58 -19.22 9.23 5.20
CA SER A 58 -19.15 8.09 4.28
C SER A 58 -18.09 7.12 4.75
N LYS A 59 -18.46 5.84 4.88
CA LYS A 59 -17.56 4.79 5.37
C LYS A 59 -16.93 4.02 4.23
N THR A 60 -15.97 4.65 3.57
CA THR A 60 -15.18 4.04 2.51
C THR A 60 -13.95 3.32 3.08
N VAL A 61 -13.79 2.02 2.82
CA VAL A 61 -12.61 1.25 3.20
C VAL A 61 -11.62 1.16 2.04
N PHE A 62 -10.31 1.25 2.34
CA PHE A 62 -9.27 1.06 1.34
C PHE A 62 -8.46 -0.20 1.65
N PHE A 63 -8.20 -0.99 0.62
CA PHE A 63 -7.31 -2.15 0.68
C PHE A 63 -6.00 -1.81 -0.01
N ALA A 64 -4.88 -2.20 0.58
CA ALA A 64 -3.56 -2.04 -0.04
C ALA A 64 -2.84 -3.38 -0.12
N GLU A 65 -2.17 -3.61 -1.24
CA GLU A 65 -1.30 -4.76 -1.48
C GLU A 65 0.04 -4.25 -2.03
N VAL A 66 1.14 -4.81 -1.55
CA VAL A 66 2.48 -4.44 -2.00
C VAL A 66 3.16 -5.67 -2.58
N GLN A 67 3.39 -5.68 -3.90
CA GLN A 67 3.82 -6.87 -4.64
C GLN A 67 5.26 -6.72 -5.16
N PHE A 68 6.23 -7.36 -4.48
CA PHE A 68 7.65 -7.36 -4.84
C PHE A 68 8.10 -8.56 -5.68
N GLN A 69 7.22 -9.52 -5.92
CA GLN A 69 7.51 -10.71 -6.72
C GLN A 69 6.41 -10.88 -7.77
N LYS A 70 6.74 -11.45 -8.92
CA LYS A 70 5.74 -11.77 -9.93
C LYS A 70 4.81 -12.87 -9.39
N ASP A 71 3.50 -12.60 -9.39
CA ASP A 71 2.46 -13.50 -8.93
C ASP A 71 1.26 -13.37 -9.88
N GLU A 72 1.07 -14.37 -10.74
CA GLU A 72 -0.01 -14.36 -11.75
C GLU A 72 -1.41 -14.47 -11.11
N ASP A 73 -1.51 -14.93 -9.86
CA ASP A 73 -2.76 -15.05 -9.12
C ASP A 73 -3.08 -13.82 -8.25
N LEU A 74 -2.22 -12.79 -8.28
CA LEU A 74 -2.35 -11.59 -7.45
C LEU A 74 -3.75 -10.98 -7.49
N TYR A 75 -4.29 -10.72 -8.67
CA TYR A 75 -5.60 -10.07 -8.79
C TYR A 75 -6.74 -10.96 -8.29
N TYR A 76 -6.67 -12.28 -8.54
CA TYR A 76 -7.65 -13.23 -8.02
C TYR A 76 -7.65 -13.24 -6.50
N ARG A 77 -6.47 -13.31 -5.90
CA ARG A 77 -6.27 -13.30 -4.46
C ARG A 77 -6.74 -11.96 -3.85
N PHE A 78 -6.25 -10.85 -4.35
CA PHE A 78 -6.61 -9.50 -3.87
C PHE A 78 -8.12 -9.26 -3.91
N MET A 79 -8.79 -9.59 -5.02
CA MET A 79 -10.24 -9.44 -5.16
C MET A 79 -11.00 -10.37 -4.22
N ALA A 80 -10.59 -11.65 -4.11
CA ALA A 80 -11.24 -12.61 -3.23
C ALA A 80 -11.16 -12.18 -1.76
N GLU A 81 -9.99 -11.74 -1.32
CA GLU A 81 -9.73 -11.27 0.05
C GLU A 81 -10.54 -10.02 0.38
N SER A 82 -10.50 -9.01 -0.51
CA SER A 82 -11.24 -7.76 -0.35
C SER A 82 -12.75 -8.00 -0.30
N MET A 83 -13.28 -8.82 -1.23
CA MET A 83 -14.70 -9.14 -1.26
C MET A 83 -15.15 -9.95 -0.04
N LEU A 84 -14.32 -10.86 0.45
CA LEU A 84 -14.63 -11.62 1.66
C LEU A 84 -14.63 -10.73 2.91
N TYR A 85 -13.69 -9.78 2.99
CA TYR A 85 -13.67 -8.79 4.07
C TYR A 85 -14.94 -7.93 4.04
N LEU A 86 -15.32 -7.41 2.87
CA LEU A 86 -16.54 -6.62 2.69
C LEU A 86 -17.80 -7.42 3.02
N TYR A 87 -17.89 -8.68 2.59
CA TYR A 87 -19.03 -9.56 2.93
C TYR A 87 -19.18 -9.73 4.45
N ARG A 88 -18.09 -9.92 5.17
CA ARG A 88 -18.10 -10.05 6.64
C ARG A 88 -18.49 -8.74 7.34
N ASN A 89 -18.19 -7.60 6.73
CA ASN A 89 -18.45 -6.26 7.26
C ASN A 89 -19.51 -5.49 6.45
N ARG A 90 -20.44 -6.19 5.77
CA ARG A 90 -21.38 -5.66 4.78
C ARG A 90 -22.33 -4.55 5.27
N THR A 91 -22.45 -4.38 6.59
CA THR A 91 -23.26 -3.33 7.22
C THR A 91 -22.46 -2.17 7.73
N VAL A 92 -21.12 -2.18 7.52
CA VAL A 92 -20.20 -1.20 8.08
C VAL A 92 -19.75 -0.19 7.03
N TYR A 93 -19.47 -0.67 5.79
CA TYR A 93 -18.88 0.15 4.75
C TYR A 93 -19.87 0.43 3.61
N ASP A 94 -19.84 1.66 3.10
CA ASP A 94 -20.69 2.12 2.00
C ASP A 94 -19.99 1.93 0.64
N ASP A 95 -18.64 1.99 0.63
CA ASP A 95 -17.84 1.87 -0.59
C ASP A 95 -16.44 1.33 -0.24
N TRP A 96 -15.66 0.95 -1.27
CA TRP A 96 -14.32 0.46 -1.13
C TRP A 96 -13.44 0.83 -2.32
N TYR A 97 -12.12 0.95 -2.09
CA TYR A 97 -11.11 1.09 -3.14
C TYR A 97 -9.92 0.19 -2.85
N GLY A 98 -9.21 -0.19 -3.92
CA GLY A 98 -7.98 -0.95 -3.87
C GLY A 98 -6.79 -0.16 -4.38
N VAL A 99 -5.63 -0.33 -3.75
CA VAL A 99 -4.34 0.21 -4.22
C VAL A 99 -3.33 -0.92 -4.24
N ILE A 100 -2.80 -1.23 -5.42
CA ILE A 100 -1.76 -2.24 -5.58
C ILE A 100 -0.47 -1.54 -5.99
N ILE A 101 0.58 -1.73 -5.18
CA ILE A 101 1.87 -1.05 -5.32
C ILE A 101 2.90 -2.06 -5.83
N PHE A 102 3.48 -1.77 -6.99
CA PHE A 102 4.55 -2.53 -7.61
C PHE A 102 5.85 -1.75 -7.63
N PRO A 103 7.01 -2.39 -7.51
CA PRO A 103 8.31 -1.79 -7.83
C PRO A 103 8.36 -1.26 -9.26
N SER A 104 7.85 -2.05 -10.22
CA SER A 104 7.80 -1.72 -11.65
C SER A 104 6.68 -2.50 -12.35
N ARG A 105 6.30 -2.09 -13.55
CA ARG A 105 5.31 -2.78 -14.40
C ARG A 105 5.68 -4.23 -14.73
N SER A 106 6.94 -4.57 -14.74
CA SER A 106 7.40 -5.93 -15.05
C SER A 106 6.93 -7.00 -14.05
N LEU A 107 6.51 -6.58 -12.86
CA LEU A 107 5.97 -7.46 -11.82
C LEU A 107 4.44 -7.60 -11.85
N GLU A 108 3.76 -6.80 -12.68
CA GLU A 108 2.32 -6.92 -12.87
C GLU A 108 1.98 -8.24 -13.59
N PRO A 109 0.89 -8.95 -13.19
CA PRO A 109 0.39 -10.10 -13.93
C PRO A 109 0.10 -9.79 -15.40
N GLU A 110 0.45 -10.70 -16.30
CA GLU A 110 0.21 -10.51 -17.75
C GLU A 110 -1.27 -10.63 -18.11
N ASN A 111 -2.00 -11.54 -17.45
CA ASN A 111 -3.41 -11.76 -17.72
C ASN A 111 -4.29 -10.98 -16.74
N THR A 112 -4.78 -9.83 -17.20
CA THR A 112 -5.69 -8.96 -16.44
C THR A 112 -7.14 -9.02 -16.93
N ALA A 113 -7.45 -9.84 -17.95
CA ALA A 113 -8.74 -9.82 -18.66
C ALA A 113 -9.95 -10.02 -17.72
N THR A 114 -9.86 -10.94 -16.78
CA THR A 114 -10.94 -11.25 -15.82
C THR A 114 -11.26 -10.08 -14.90
N HIS A 115 -10.28 -9.21 -14.60
CA HIS A 115 -10.39 -8.09 -13.67
C HIS A 115 -10.40 -6.72 -14.38
N GLN A 116 -10.43 -6.71 -15.72
CA GLN A 116 -10.26 -5.53 -16.54
C GLN A 116 -11.19 -4.37 -16.14
N SER A 117 -12.45 -4.65 -15.83
CA SER A 117 -13.43 -3.62 -15.44
C SER A 117 -13.06 -2.90 -14.15
N LEU A 118 -12.46 -3.59 -13.18
CA LEU A 118 -12.00 -3.01 -11.91
C LEU A 118 -10.68 -2.26 -12.08
N LEU A 119 -9.80 -2.77 -12.95
CA LEU A 119 -8.48 -2.22 -13.20
C LEU A 119 -8.47 -1.01 -14.16
N THR A 120 -9.46 -0.88 -15.04
CA THR A 120 -9.61 0.28 -15.95
C THR A 120 -10.46 1.39 -15.37
N GLY A 121 -11.27 1.07 -14.35
CA GLY A 121 -12.00 2.04 -13.57
C GLY A 121 -11.14 2.66 -12.46
N ASP A 122 -11.79 3.45 -11.61
CA ASP A 122 -11.12 4.07 -10.46
C ASP A 122 -11.15 3.16 -9.20
N GLN A 123 -11.79 1.97 -9.28
CA GLN A 123 -12.00 1.09 -8.13
C GLN A 123 -10.71 0.46 -7.62
N VAL A 124 -9.80 0.04 -8.53
CA VAL A 124 -8.50 -0.52 -8.17
C VAL A 124 -7.41 0.23 -8.91
N GLN A 125 -6.59 0.94 -8.15
CA GLN A 125 -5.47 1.71 -8.67
C GLN A 125 -4.18 0.90 -8.61
N ARG A 126 -3.35 1.05 -9.64
CA ARG A 126 -2.01 0.45 -9.72
C ARG A 126 -0.98 1.56 -9.65
N VAL A 127 -0.04 1.42 -8.75
CA VAL A 127 1.06 2.35 -8.52
C VAL A 127 2.37 1.63 -8.84
N TYR A 128 3.20 2.25 -9.67
CA TYR A 128 4.53 1.74 -10.03
C TYR A 128 5.56 2.71 -9.47
N LEU A 129 6.35 2.23 -8.50
CA LEU A 129 7.27 3.10 -7.75
C LEU A 129 8.36 3.73 -8.64
N ASP A 130 8.80 3.01 -9.67
CA ASP A 130 9.79 3.49 -10.65
C ASP A 130 9.24 4.56 -11.61
N GLU A 131 7.91 4.74 -11.69
CA GLU A 131 7.25 5.74 -12.53
C GLU A 131 6.84 7.02 -11.78
N LEU A 132 7.03 7.09 -10.47
CA LEU A 132 6.62 8.24 -9.65
C LEU A 132 7.50 9.49 -9.84
N GLY A 133 8.58 9.39 -10.62
CA GLY A 133 9.50 10.50 -10.87
C GLY A 133 10.58 10.65 -9.80
N ASP A 134 11.20 11.84 -9.75
CA ASP A 134 12.33 12.11 -8.85
C ASP A 134 11.84 12.15 -7.38
N PRO A 135 12.46 11.37 -6.48
CA PRO A 135 12.12 11.37 -5.05
C PRO A 135 12.22 12.75 -4.37
N SER A 136 13.09 13.64 -4.86
CA SER A 136 13.28 14.98 -4.28
C SER A 136 12.07 15.91 -4.43
N GLY A 137 11.19 15.59 -5.39
CA GLY A 137 9.92 16.33 -5.63
C GLY A 137 8.70 15.70 -4.97
N GLN A 138 8.88 14.56 -4.29
CA GLN A 138 7.78 13.79 -3.67
C GLN A 138 7.67 14.11 -2.17
N SER A 139 6.55 13.67 -1.58
CA SER A 139 6.49 13.65 -0.13
C SER A 139 7.55 12.69 0.44
N VAL A 140 7.95 12.96 1.66
CA VAL A 140 8.95 12.15 2.35
C VAL A 140 8.55 10.67 2.41
N GLY A 141 7.26 10.38 2.58
CA GLY A 141 6.74 9.03 2.64
C GLY A 141 6.85 8.30 1.30
N VAL A 142 6.51 8.96 0.19
CA VAL A 142 6.67 8.40 -1.17
C VAL A 142 8.15 8.18 -1.48
N GLY A 143 9.02 9.14 -1.14
CA GLY A 143 10.45 9.01 -1.27
C GLY A 143 11.01 7.78 -0.54
N LEU A 144 10.53 7.50 0.69
CA LEU A 144 10.89 6.28 1.41
C LEU A 144 10.49 5.00 0.69
N MET A 145 9.29 4.95 0.14
CA MET A 145 8.85 3.79 -0.64
C MET A 145 9.74 3.59 -1.86
N GLN A 146 10.10 4.66 -2.58
CA GLN A 146 11.03 4.58 -3.71
C GLN A 146 12.43 4.11 -3.31
N LEU A 147 12.92 4.45 -2.11
CA LEU A 147 14.20 3.94 -1.60
C LEU A 147 14.22 2.41 -1.46
N THR A 148 13.07 1.76 -1.27
CA THR A 148 13.01 0.28 -1.17
C THR A 148 13.36 -0.42 -2.47
N ILE A 149 13.25 0.26 -3.60
CA ILE A 149 13.57 -0.25 -4.94
C ILE A 149 14.89 0.27 -5.48
N ALA A 150 15.48 1.29 -4.85
CA ALA A 150 16.74 1.87 -5.27
C ALA A 150 17.91 0.90 -5.06
N PRO A 151 18.97 0.92 -5.92
CA PRO A 151 20.21 0.22 -5.64
C PRO A 151 20.84 0.68 -4.31
N GLU A 152 21.46 -0.23 -3.55
CA GLU A 152 21.97 0.06 -2.20
C GLU A 152 22.86 1.32 -2.15
N ASP A 153 23.74 1.50 -3.14
CA ASP A 153 24.64 2.65 -3.20
C ASP A 153 23.91 3.99 -3.40
N SER A 154 22.78 3.98 -4.11
CA SER A 154 21.96 5.19 -4.33
C SER A 154 21.01 5.43 -3.16
N ALA A 155 20.48 4.38 -2.54
CA ALA A 155 19.58 4.47 -1.39
C ALA A 155 20.27 5.17 -0.20
N VAL A 156 21.52 4.82 0.10
CA VAL A 156 22.29 5.45 1.18
C VAL A 156 22.52 6.94 0.94
N ARG A 157 22.81 7.34 -0.31
CA ARG A 157 23.01 8.74 -0.67
C ARG A 157 21.72 9.56 -0.56
N GLN A 158 20.63 9.07 -1.15
CA GLN A 158 19.30 9.72 -1.10
C GLN A 158 18.75 9.82 0.32
N ALA A 159 18.97 8.78 1.16
CA ALA A 159 18.59 8.82 2.57
C ALA A 159 19.34 9.91 3.35
N ARG A 160 20.59 10.19 3.00
CA ARG A 160 21.39 11.27 3.64
C ARG A 160 20.99 12.67 3.18
N GLU A 161 20.55 12.82 1.93
CA GLU A 161 20.19 14.12 1.34
C GLU A 161 18.76 14.55 1.70
N GLY A 162 17.83 13.59 1.91
CA GLY A 162 16.39 13.85 2.08
C GLY A 162 15.84 13.73 3.49
N ALA A 163 16.60 13.25 4.48
CA ALA A 163 15.92 12.76 5.68
C ALA A 163 16.73 12.86 6.98
N GLY A 164 16.96 14.05 7.46
CA GLY A 164 17.50 14.22 8.83
C GLY A 164 16.65 13.49 9.91
N ASP A 165 15.32 13.43 9.77
CA ASP A 165 14.41 12.81 10.74
C ASP A 165 13.94 11.39 10.36
N LEU A 166 14.09 10.94 9.13
CA LEU A 166 13.56 9.67 8.66
C LEU A 166 14.59 8.52 8.66
N VAL A 167 15.87 8.81 8.66
CA VAL A 167 16.93 7.80 8.90
C VAL A 167 16.70 7.11 10.25
N ALA A 168 16.14 7.82 11.25
CA ALA A 168 15.78 7.24 12.53
C ALA A 168 14.68 6.17 12.42
N VAL A 169 13.75 6.27 11.46
CA VAL A 169 12.65 5.31 11.28
C VAL A 169 13.13 4.04 10.60
N VAL A 170 13.95 4.16 9.55
CA VAL A 170 14.49 3.00 8.81
C VAL A 170 15.56 2.28 9.63
N VAL A 171 16.39 3.01 10.39
CA VAL A 171 17.42 2.41 11.26
C VAL A 171 16.81 1.78 12.51
N ALA A 172 15.76 2.36 13.09
CA ALA A 172 15.03 1.74 14.22
C ALA A 172 14.32 0.44 13.81
N ALA A 173 13.85 0.34 12.55
CA ALA A 173 13.27 -0.89 12.00
C ALA A 173 14.32 -1.97 11.69
N GLY A 174 15.59 -1.59 11.48
CA GLY A 174 16.71 -2.50 11.20
C GLY A 174 17.53 -2.94 12.42
N GLY A 175 17.36 -2.28 13.56
CA GLY A 175 18.22 -2.45 14.75
C GLY A 175 17.76 -3.44 15.82
N GLY A 176 16.73 -4.23 15.56
CA GLY A 176 16.16 -5.16 16.56
C GLY A 176 16.41 -6.63 16.27
N VAL A 177 17.67 -7.07 16.10
CA VAL A 177 18.08 -8.46 16.30
C VAL A 177 19.52 -8.46 16.81
N GLY A 178 19.65 -8.54 18.12
CA GLY A 178 20.81 -9.02 18.81
C GLY A 178 20.38 -10.16 19.71
#